data_1631baeb96e52b9d2a3c5752479266c5
#
_entry.id   1631baeb96e52b9d2a3c5752479266c5
#
_cell.length_a   1.000
_cell.length_b   1.000
_cell.length_c   1.000
_cell.angle_alpha   90.00
_cell.angle_beta   90.00
_cell.angle_gamma   90.00
#
_symmetry.space_group_name_H-M   'P 1'
#
loop_
_entity.id
_entity.type
_entity.pdbx_description
1 polymer ?
#
loop_
_entity_poly.entity_id
_entity_poly.type
_entity_poly.pdbx_seq_one_letter_code
_entity_poly.pdbx_strand_id
1 'polypeptide(L)'
;MDGKYYVTWCNGYHGPTIGIAWTDDFKTFHQLENAFLPYNRNGVLFPRKIQGRYMMMSRPSDTGHTPFGDIFVSQSEDMIYWGRHRFMMGAVKGDESAWQSMKIGPGPIPIETDEGWLLIYHGVINTCNGYVYRIGAALLDIDEPWKVKYRGKDYLL
;
A
#
# COMPACT_ATOMS: atom_id res chain seq x y z
N MET A 1 12.70 5.01 11.35
CA MET A 1 12.48 3.98 12.40
C MET A 1 13.83 3.46 12.87
N ASP A 2 14.03 3.26 14.15
CA ASP A 2 15.26 2.66 14.72
C ASP A 2 16.56 3.37 14.27
N GLY A 3 16.56 4.71 14.15
CA GLY A 3 17.70 5.52 13.68
C GLY A 3 18.01 5.39 12.18
N LYS A 4 17.15 4.74 11.40
CA LYS A 4 17.31 4.51 9.98
C LYS A 4 16.16 5.11 9.17
N TYR A 5 16.45 5.45 7.93
CA TYR A 5 15.48 5.82 6.91
C TYR A 5 15.27 4.61 5.99
N TYR A 6 14.03 4.23 5.80
CA TYR A 6 13.67 3.12 4.92
C TYR A 6 13.09 3.65 3.62
N VAL A 7 13.51 3.03 2.52
CA VAL A 7 13.05 3.36 1.17
C VAL A 7 12.42 2.11 0.57
N THR A 8 11.26 2.27 -0.04
CA THR A 8 10.59 1.23 -0.82
C THR A 8 10.46 1.68 -2.26
N TRP A 9 10.58 0.74 -3.20
CA TRP A 9 10.39 1.03 -4.61
C TRP A 9 9.75 -0.16 -5.32
N CYS A 10 9.19 0.12 -6.51
CA CYS A 10 8.74 -0.95 -7.39
C CYS A 10 9.95 -1.52 -8.13
N ASN A 11 10.19 -2.81 -7.95
CA ASN A 11 11.24 -3.55 -8.64
C ASN A 11 10.61 -4.37 -9.77
N GLY A 12 11.22 -4.34 -10.94
CA GLY A 12 10.71 -5.03 -12.14
C GLY A 12 11.32 -6.41 -12.39
N TYR A 13 12.01 -7.01 -11.42
CA TYR A 13 12.69 -8.29 -11.57
C TYR A 13 11.68 -9.45 -11.55
N HIS A 14 11.57 -10.18 -12.66
CA HIS A 14 10.58 -11.26 -12.88
C HIS A 14 9.11 -10.84 -12.67
N GLY A 15 8.79 -9.61 -13.00
CA GLY A 15 7.51 -8.97 -12.74
C GLY A 15 7.60 -7.95 -11.58
N PRO A 16 6.58 -7.12 -11.40
CA PRO A 16 6.62 -6.09 -10.39
C PRO A 16 6.62 -6.68 -8.97
N THR A 17 7.57 -6.27 -8.16
CA THR A 17 7.66 -6.57 -6.74
C THR A 17 8.14 -5.36 -5.96
N ILE A 18 8.26 -5.48 -4.64
CA ILE A 18 8.62 -4.38 -3.74
C ILE A 18 10.03 -4.62 -3.21
N GLY A 19 10.94 -3.74 -3.60
CA GLY A 19 12.26 -3.66 -3.01
C GLY A 19 12.25 -2.80 -1.75
N ILE A 20 13.15 -3.09 -0.82
CA ILE A 20 13.37 -2.35 0.42
C ILE A 20 14.85 -2.08 0.59
N ALA A 21 15.20 -0.89 1.04
CA ALA A 21 16.53 -0.56 1.52
C ALA A 21 16.44 0.34 2.75
N TRP A 22 17.53 0.45 3.48
CA TRP A 22 17.69 1.44 4.53
C TRP A 22 18.98 2.25 4.33
N THR A 23 18.98 3.44 4.89
CA THR A 23 20.14 4.34 4.95
C THR A 23 20.10 5.12 6.25
N ASP A 24 21.23 5.59 6.72
CA ASP A 24 21.36 6.51 7.85
C ASP A 24 21.96 7.86 7.43
N ASP A 25 22.55 7.93 6.23
CA ASP A 25 23.31 9.07 5.74
C ASP A 25 22.82 9.63 4.37
N PHE A 26 21.84 8.97 3.73
CA PHE A 26 21.36 9.24 2.37
C PHE A 26 22.45 9.18 1.27
N LYS A 27 23.57 8.57 1.55
CA LYS A 27 24.67 8.33 0.61
C LYS A 27 24.89 6.85 0.36
N THR A 28 24.87 6.06 1.42
CA THR A 28 25.00 4.61 1.38
C THR A 28 23.64 3.97 1.61
N PHE A 29 23.22 3.09 0.69
CA PHE A 29 21.96 2.37 0.80
C PHE A 29 22.23 0.87 0.95
N HIS A 30 21.64 0.28 1.97
CA HIS A 30 21.73 -1.15 2.27
C HIS A 30 20.44 -1.83 1.80
N GLN A 31 20.52 -2.50 0.67
CA GLN A 31 19.39 -3.23 0.10
C GLN A 31 19.09 -4.47 0.92
N LEU A 32 17.82 -4.70 1.19
CA LEU A 32 17.28 -5.92 1.78
C LEU A 32 16.71 -6.83 0.68
N GLU A 33 16.26 -8.02 1.07
CA GLU A 33 15.51 -8.91 0.19
C GLU A 33 14.22 -8.24 -0.28
N ASN A 34 13.71 -8.65 -1.44
CA ASN A 34 12.40 -8.22 -1.90
C ASN A 34 11.32 -8.66 -0.90
N ALA A 35 10.44 -7.75 -0.52
CA ALA A 35 9.42 -8.02 0.50
C ALA A 35 8.41 -9.08 0.07
N PHE A 36 8.12 -9.19 -1.21
CA PHE A 36 7.07 -10.04 -1.75
C PHE A 36 7.47 -10.70 -3.06
N LEU A 37 6.76 -11.77 -3.40
CA LEU A 37 6.79 -12.37 -4.74
C LEU A 37 6.28 -11.41 -5.80
N PRO A 38 6.59 -11.63 -7.09
CA PRO A 38 6.10 -10.82 -8.21
C PRO A 38 4.57 -10.65 -8.22
N TYR A 39 4.13 -9.63 -8.97
CA TYR A 39 2.74 -9.15 -9.05
C TYR A 39 2.25 -8.43 -7.79
N ASN A 40 3.16 -7.90 -6.99
CA ASN A 40 2.86 -7.01 -5.88
C ASN A 40 3.53 -5.64 -6.07
N ARG A 41 2.81 -4.55 -5.77
CA ARG A 41 3.24 -3.17 -6.02
C ARG A 41 2.85 -2.26 -4.86
N ASN A 42 3.25 -0.98 -4.97
CA ASN A 42 2.83 0.08 -4.08
C ASN A 42 3.14 -0.25 -2.60
N GLY A 43 4.38 -0.68 -2.34
CA GLY A 43 4.84 -0.92 -0.98
C GLY A 43 4.97 0.38 -0.20
N VAL A 44 4.17 0.54 0.86
CA VAL A 44 4.17 1.72 1.73
C VAL A 44 4.30 1.27 3.18
N LEU A 45 5.44 1.59 3.78
CA LEU A 45 5.70 1.31 5.19
C LEU A 45 4.93 2.29 6.08
N PHE A 46 4.43 1.79 7.21
CA PHE A 46 3.99 2.67 8.28
C PHE A 46 5.20 3.35 8.93
N PRO A 47 5.07 4.60 9.41
CA PRO A 47 6.22 5.40 9.89
C PRO A 47 6.79 4.91 11.22
N ARG A 48 6.12 4.00 11.91
CA ARG A 48 6.58 3.34 13.14
C ARG A 48 6.07 1.91 13.23
N LYS A 49 6.65 1.14 14.15
CA LYS A 49 6.11 -0.16 14.53
C LYS A 49 4.73 -0.01 15.19
N ILE A 50 3.82 -0.89 14.84
CA ILE A 50 2.49 -1.01 15.41
C ILE A 50 2.43 -2.37 16.11
N GLN A 51 2.11 -2.38 17.39
CA GLN A 51 2.15 -3.60 18.22
C GLN A 51 3.50 -4.34 18.15
N GLY A 52 4.61 -3.59 18.12
CA GLY A 52 5.96 -4.11 18.06
C GLY A 52 6.42 -4.64 16.70
N ARG A 53 5.60 -4.53 15.64
CA ARG A 53 5.89 -5.06 14.30
C ARG A 53 5.96 -3.95 13.25
N TYR A 54 6.84 -4.13 12.30
CA TYR A 54 6.80 -3.34 11.06
C TYR A 54 5.55 -3.71 10.26
N MET A 55 4.91 -2.73 9.67
CA MET A 55 3.76 -2.95 8.81
C MET A 55 3.94 -2.26 7.47
N MET A 56 3.51 -2.94 6.42
CA MET A 56 3.56 -2.43 5.06
C MET A 56 2.23 -2.67 4.36
N MET A 57 1.69 -1.62 3.76
CA MET A 57 0.63 -1.74 2.78
C MET A 57 1.23 -2.13 1.44
N SER A 58 0.52 -2.94 0.68
CA SER A 58 0.88 -3.32 -0.67
C SER A 58 -0.35 -3.58 -1.53
N ARG A 59 -0.17 -3.65 -2.82
CA ARG A 59 -1.24 -4.00 -3.76
C ARG A 59 -0.81 -5.18 -4.60
N PRO A 60 -1.09 -6.41 -4.17
CA PRO A 60 -1.10 -7.54 -5.08
C PRO A 60 -2.18 -7.31 -6.13
N SER A 61 -1.90 -7.61 -7.39
CA SER A 61 -2.82 -7.31 -8.49
C SER A 61 -2.63 -8.28 -9.64
N ASP A 62 -3.75 -8.68 -10.23
CA ASP A 62 -3.83 -9.41 -11.48
C ASP A 62 -4.72 -8.67 -12.47
N THR A 63 -4.39 -8.76 -13.74
CA THR A 63 -5.21 -8.25 -14.85
C THR A 63 -5.66 -9.35 -15.79
N GLY A 64 -5.31 -10.59 -15.46
CA GLY A 64 -5.60 -11.77 -16.27
C GLY A 64 -6.93 -12.43 -15.92
N HIS A 65 -6.89 -13.70 -15.55
CA HIS A 65 -8.08 -14.52 -15.34
C HIS A 65 -9.00 -14.07 -14.22
N THR A 66 -8.43 -13.54 -13.12
CA THR A 66 -9.19 -13.02 -11.97
C THR A 66 -8.74 -11.60 -11.65
N PRO A 67 -9.25 -10.59 -12.38
CA PRO A 67 -8.80 -9.22 -12.19
C PRO A 67 -9.08 -8.70 -10.79
N PHE A 68 -8.05 -8.17 -10.14
CA PHE A 68 -8.18 -7.49 -8.87
C PHE A 68 -7.05 -6.46 -8.69
N GLY A 69 -7.23 -5.55 -7.74
CA GLY A 69 -6.24 -4.54 -7.40
C GLY A 69 -6.61 -3.88 -6.08
N ASP A 70 -6.43 -4.65 -5.00
CA ASP A 70 -6.88 -4.30 -3.65
C ASP A 70 -5.68 -4.04 -2.74
N ILE A 71 -5.88 -3.28 -1.66
CA ILE A 71 -4.84 -2.97 -0.68
C ILE A 71 -4.83 -4.03 0.41
N PHE A 72 -3.65 -4.56 0.69
CA PHE A 72 -3.37 -5.49 1.77
C PHE A 72 -2.37 -4.88 2.75
N VAL A 73 -2.39 -5.35 3.98
CA VAL A 73 -1.38 -5.06 5.02
C VAL A 73 -0.65 -6.34 5.37
N SER A 74 0.66 -6.25 5.45
CA SER A 74 1.56 -7.33 5.87
C SER A 74 2.40 -6.89 7.04
N GLN A 75 2.85 -7.84 7.85
CA GLN A 75 3.64 -7.61 9.04
C GLN A 75 5.00 -8.28 8.95
N SER A 76 6.02 -7.66 9.56
CA SER A 76 7.36 -8.22 9.70
C SER A 76 7.94 -7.89 11.09
N GLU A 77 8.77 -8.76 11.61
CA GLU A 77 9.55 -8.52 12.84
C GLU A 77 10.91 -7.87 12.54
N ASP A 78 11.43 -8.09 11.34
CA ASP A 78 12.82 -7.82 10.97
C ASP A 78 13.02 -7.09 9.62
N MET A 79 11.94 -6.72 8.93
CA MET A 79 11.93 -6.14 7.57
C MET A 79 12.35 -7.12 6.45
N ILE A 80 12.68 -8.35 6.78
CA ILE A 80 13.11 -9.39 5.83
C ILE A 80 11.97 -10.35 5.56
N TYR A 81 11.41 -10.94 6.61
CA TYR A 81 10.32 -11.90 6.50
C TYR A 81 8.97 -11.21 6.67
N TRP A 82 8.19 -11.17 5.58
CA TRP A 82 6.86 -10.57 5.55
C TRP A 82 5.78 -11.64 5.56
N GLY A 83 4.80 -11.48 6.43
CA GLY A 83 3.70 -12.42 6.59
C GLY A 83 2.44 -11.77 7.15
N ARG A 84 1.51 -12.60 7.66
CA ARG A 84 0.22 -12.16 8.19
C ARG A 84 -0.51 -11.20 7.25
N HIS A 85 -0.50 -11.58 5.96
CA HIS A 85 -1.14 -10.79 4.90
C HIS A 85 -2.65 -10.69 5.16
N ARG A 86 -3.16 -9.48 5.26
CA ARG A 86 -4.56 -9.21 5.53
C ARG A 86 -5.12 -8.26 4.49
N PHE A 87 -6.29 -8.59 3.98
CA PHE A 87 -7.08 -7.65 3.20
C PHE A 87 -7.41 -6.42 4.04
N MET A 88 -7.27 -5.25 3.44
CA MET A 88 -7.59 -3.97 4.08
C MET A 88 -8.74 -3.27 3.36
N MET A 89 -8.59 -3.01 2.06
CA MET A 89 -9.57 -2.24 1.31
C MET A 89 -9.56 -2.67 -0.16
N GLY A 90 -10.73 -2.88 -0.74
CA GLY A 90 -10.91 -3.29 -2.13
C GLY A 90 -11.36 -2.18 -3.07
N ALA A 91 -11.14 -2.40 -4.36
CA ALA A 91 -11.80 -1.64 -5.40
C ALA A 91 -13.33 -1.79 -5.29
N VAL A 92 -14.07 -0.79 -5.73
CA VAL A 92 -15.55 -0.83 -5.72
C VAL A 92 -16.00 -1.74 -6.86
N LYS A 93 -16.63 -2.87 -6.51
CA LYS A 93 -17.16 -3.82 -7.46
C LYS A 93 -18.64 -3.56 -7.72
N GLY A 94 -19.09 -3.86 -8.95
CA GLY A 94 -20.51 -3.75 -9.34
C GLY A 94 -20.94 -2.35 -9.80
N ASP A 95 -20.05 -1.36 -9.75
CA ASP A 95 -20.25 -0.02 -10.33
C ASP A 95 -19.03 0.36 -11.15
N GLU A 96 -19.10 0.14 -12.45
CA GLU A 96 -18.00 0.45 -13.37
C GLU A 96 -17.74 1.95 -13.52
N SER A 97 -18.71 2.80 -13.14
CA SER A 97 -18.60 4.25 -13.18
C SER A 97 -17.87 4.83 -11.96
N ALA A 98 -17.72 4.03 -10.90
CA ALA A 98 -17.03 4.48 -9.71
C ALA A 98 -15.56 4.79 -10.00
N TRP A 99 -15.06 5.92 -9.52
CA TRP A 99 -13.68 6.38 -9.73
C TRP A 99 -12.59 5.42 -9.25
N GLN A 100 -12.96 4.42 -8.49
CA GLN A 100 -12.09 3.38 -7.90
C GLN A 100 -12.58 1.97 -8.25
N SER A 101 -13.25 1.80 -9.39
CA SER A 101 -13.86 0.54 -9.80
C SER A 101 -12.85 -0.52 -10.24
N MET A 102 -11.76 -0.11 -10.87
CA MET A 102 -10.79 -1.05 -11.45
C MET A 102 -9.79 -1.55 -10.42
N LYS A 103 -9.12 -0.62 -9.75
CA LYS A 103 -8.09 -0.92 -8.74
C LYS A 103 -7.89 0.29 -7.84
N ILE A 104 -7.35 0.02 -6.66
CA ILE A 104 -6.90 1.05 -5.72
C ILE A 104 -5.48 0.74 -5.27
N GLY A 105 -4.78 1.69 -4.70
CA GLY A 105 -3.45 1.46 -4.16
C GLY A 105 -3.06 2.53 -3.15
N PRO A 106 -2.25 2.19 -2.14
CA PRO A 106 -1.76 3.18 -1.19
C PRO A 106 -0.94 4.25 -1.93
N GLY A 107 -0.98 5.45 -1.40
CA GLY A 107 -0.22 6.61 -1.87
C GLY A 107 1.00 6.87 -0.99
N PRO A 108 1.09 8.05 -0.36
CA PRO A 108 2.18 8.36 0.56
C PRO A 108 2.09 7.58 1.86
N ILE A 109 3.14 7.73 2.69
CA ILE A 109 3.16 7.20 4.06
C ILE A 109 1.94 7.71 4.83
N PRO A 110 1.18 6.83 5.51
CA PRO A 110 0.01 7.24 6.27
C PRO A 110 0.39 8.18 7.42
N ILE A 111 -0.47 9.15 7.67
CA ILE A 111 -0.28 10.17 8.68
C ILE A 111 -0.97 9.70 9.97
N GLU A 112 -0.21 9.67 11.06
CA GLU A 112 -0.76 9.39 12.38
C GLU A 112 -1.57 10.58 12.90
N THR A 113 -2.78 10.32 13.38
CA THR A 113 -3.68 11.31 13.98
C THR A 113 -4.28 10.73 15.26
N ASP A 114 -4.90 11.57 16.06
CA ASP A 114 -5.60 11.13 17.29
C ASP A 114 -6.77 10.17 16.99
N GLU A 115 -7.31 10.23 15.77
CA GLU A 115 -8.43 9.39 15.34
C GLU A 115 -8.00 8.07 14.67
N GLY A 116 -6.72 7.92 14.32
CA GLY A 116 -6.16 6.77 13.60
C GLY A 116 -5.19 7.16 12.51
N TRP A 117 -4.93 6.26 11.56
CA TRP A 117 -4.05 6.52 10.42
C TRP A 117 -4.84 7.14 9.26
N LEU A 118 -4.53 8.38 8.91
CA LEU A 118 -5.04 8.98 7.68
C LEU A 118 -4.24 8.42 6.49
N LEU A 119 -4.92 7.63 5.68
CA LEU A 119 -4.41 7.11 4.42
C LEU A 119 -4.89 7.96 3.26
N ILE A 120 -3.95 8.51 2.51
CA ILE A 120 -4.20 9.05 1.18
C ILE A 120 -3.90 7.95 0.18
N TYR A 121 -4.85 7.60 -0.68
CA TYR A 121 -4.73 6.51 -1.63
C TYR A 121 -5.21 6.93 -3.03
N HIS A 122 -4.87 6.16 -4.04
CA HIS A 122 -5.38 6.39 -5.38
C HIS A 122 -6.37 5.30 -5.78
N GLY A 123 -7.40 5.71 -6.51
CA GLY A 123 -8.30 4.84 -7.23
C GLY A 123 -8.12 5.01 -8.73
N VAL A 124 -8.49 3.99 -9.48
CA VAL A 124 -8.36 3.96 -10.95
C VAL A 124 -9.66 3.48 -11.55
N ILE A 125 -10.10 4.21 -12.54
CA ILE A 125 -11.18 3.81 -13.45
C ILE A 125 -10.63 3.67 -14.86
N ASN A 126 -11.14 2.71 -15.61
CA ASN A 126 -10.84 2.56 -17.02
C ASN A 126 -11.89 3.31 -17.86
N THR A 127 -11.43 4.14 -18.77
CA THR A 127 -12.27 4.93 -19.68
C THR A 127 -11.87 4.68 -21.13
N CYS A 128 -12.66 5.17 -22.08
CA CYS A 128 -12.33 5.08 -23.51
C CYS A 128 -10.97 5.75 -23.86
N ASN A 129 -10.52 6.69 -23.03
CA ASN A 129 -9.24 7.37 -23.18
C ASN A 129 -8.11 6.76 -22.32
N GLY A 130 -8.34 5.58 -21.73
CA GLY A 130 -7.39 4.88 -20.87
C GLY A 130 -7.68 5.04 -19.37
N TYR A 131 -6.64 4.86 -18.56
CA TYR A 131 -6.77 4.90 -17.10
C TYR A 131 -6.82 6.32 -16.56
N VAL A 132 -7.84 6.60 -15.76
CA VAL A 132 -7.95 7.85 -15.01
C VAL A 132 -7.69 7.57 -13.54
N TYR A 133 -6.75 8.30 -12.97
CA TYR A 133 -6.38 8.21 -11.56
C TYR A 133 -7.04 9.32 -10.76
N ARG A 134 -7.57 8.99 -9.59
CA ARG A 134 -8.13 9.92 -8.62
C ARG A 134 -7.55 9.64 -7.25
N ILE A 135 -7.52 10.66 -6.39
CA ILE A 135 -7.00 10.57 -5.04
C ILE A 135 -8.15 10.62 -4.05
N GLY A 136 -8.17 9.70 -3.11
CA GLY A 136 -9.13 9.65 -2.02
C GLY A 136 -8.46 9.51 -0.67
N ALA A 137 -9.25 9.55 0.38
CA ALA A 137 -8.79 9.40 1.75
C ALA A 137 -9.59 8.33 2.50
N ALA A 138 -8.92 7.67 3.43
CA ALA A 138 -9.51 6.74 4.36
C ALA A 138 -8.88 6.91 5.75
N LEU A 139 -9.62 6.62 6.79
CA LEU A 139 -9.14 6.56 8.16
C LEU A 139 -9.07 5.10 8.60
N LEU A 140 -7.91 4.68 9.05
CA LEU A 140 -7.66 3.32 9.52
C LEU A 140 -7.55 3.29 11.05
N ASP A 141 -7.82 2.14 11.62
CA ASP A 141 -7.63 1.94 13.05
C ASP A 141 -6.14 2.08 13.43
N ILE A 142 -5.87 2.67 14.58
CA ILE A 142 -4.50 3.01 15.01
C ILE A 142 -3.66 1.77 15.33
N ASP A 143 -4.26 0.75 15.93
CA ASP A 143 -3.59 -0.48 16.36
C ASP A 143 -3.77 -1.64 15.37
N GLU A 144 -4.87 -1.63 14.64
CA GLU A 144 -5.23 -2.64 13.66
C GLU A 144 -5.48 -2.00 12.28
N PRO A 145 -4.45 -1.47 11.59
CA PRO A 145 -4.63 -0.63 10.41
C PRO A 145 -5.26 -1.35 9.20
N TRP A 146 -5.46 -2.66 9.26
CA TRP A 146 -6.30 -3.39 8.30
C TRP A 146 -7.81 -3.16 8.52
N LYS A 147 -8.22 -2.50 9.61
CA LYS A 147 -9.61 -2.08 9.86
C LYS A 147 -9.80 -0.65 9.38
N VAL A 148 -10.60 -0.49 8.34
CA VAL A 148 -10.97 0.83 7.81
C VAL A 148 -12.13 1.38 8.63
N LYS A 149 -11.89 2.44 9.40
CA LYS A 149 -12.91 3.14 10.20
C LYS A 149 -13.82 4.01 9.32
N TYR A 150 -13.22 4.65 8.32
CA TYR A 150 -13.93 5.50 7.38
C TYR A 150 -13.23 5.49 6.02
N ARG A 151 -14.02 5.57 4.95
CA ARG A 151 -13.54 5.71 3.57
C ARG A 151 -14.36 6.78 2.87
N GLY A 152 -13.72 7.81 2.34
CA GLY A 152 -14.38 8.84 1.54
C GLY A 152 -15.08 8.24 0.32
N LYS A 153 -16.31 8.66 0.05
CA LYS A 153 -17.06 8.25 -1.14
C LYS A 153 -16.53 8.97 -2.38
N ASP A 154 -16.26 10.27 -2.22
CA ASP A 154 -15.79 11.13 -3.28
C ASP A 154 -14.25 11.19 -3.29
N TYR A 155 -13.70 11.52 -4.44
CA TYR A 155 -12.28 11.78 -4.57
C TYR A 155 -11.95 13.21 -4.13
N LEU A 156 -10.72 13.43 -3.73
CA LEU A 156 -10.20 14.74 -3.34
C LEU A 156 -9.69 15.52 -4.56
N LEU A 157 -9.04 14.79 -5.50
CA LEU A 157 -8.45 15.31 -6.73
C LEU A 157 -8.61 14.29 -7.87
#